data_135194d2bb2fcb3a7db2b33ebd0fd338
#
_entry.id   135194d2bb2fcb3a7db2b33ebd0fd338
#
_cell.length_a   1.000
_cell.length_b   1.000
_cell.length_c   1.000
_cell.angle_alpha   90.00
_cell.angle_beta   90.00
_cell.angle_gamma   90.00
#
_symmetry.space_group_name_H-M   'P 1'
#
loop_
_entity.id
_entity.type
_entity.pdbx_description
1 polymer ?
#
loop_
_entity_poly.entity_id
_entity_poly.type
_entity_poly.pdbx_seq_one_letter_code
_entity_poly.pdbx_strand_id
1 'polypeptide(L)'
;MEIKDMTAVQLSAAIKEGKITVADAVEASLAAVKASEESIHAFLLVDEEGARARAAEVQKKIDAGELTGPLAGVPIAVKDNICTKGLATTCASKILQNFVPTYDAEVITRLEEAGAVIIGKTNMDEFAMGSTTETSAYGVTKNPWNTEHVPGGSSGGSCAAVAAGEVPMALGSDTGGSIRQPSSFCGVTGMKPTYGTVSRYGLIAYGSSLDQIGPVAKDVTDCAALLQTVASYDAKDATSMKHDDYDFMSALKEDVSDLKIGIPNSYFGEGLDPQVKESILKAADVLKARGAEVEYFDLDLIDYAIPAYYVIASAEASSNLERFDGVKYGFRAKEYEGLHDMYKKSRSEGFGPEVKRRIMLGSFVLSSGYYDAYYLKALRTKALIKKEFDRAFEKYDMILSPAAPSTAPRLGESLSDPLQMYLGDIYTVSVNLAGLPGITVPCGMDDKGLPIGMQLIGDCFSEKKLFRAAYTYEQARGAFGQPKEW
;
A
#
# COMPACT_ATOMS: atom_id res chain seq x y z
N MET A 1 -13.29 4.30 25.74
CA MET A 1 -12.88 4.21 24.34
C MET A 1 -13.53 2.94 23.79
N GLU A 2 -14.27 3.04 22.74
CA GLU A 2 -14.85 1.86 22.10
C GLU A 2 -13.74 1.05 21.39
N ILE A 3 -13.95 -0.26 21.20
CA ILE A 3 -12.92 -1.14 20.59
C ILE A 3 -12.54 -0.64 19.18
N LYS A 4 -13.53 -0.20 18.39
CA LYS A 4 -13.30 0.33 17.02
C LYS A 4 -12.39 1.57 16.97
N ASP A 5 -12.30 2.35 18.09
CA ASP A 5 -11.50 3.55 18.15
C ASP A 5 -10.06 3.30 18.61
N MET A 6 -9.78 2.12 19.17
CA MET A 6 -8.46 1.75 19.61
C MET A 6 -7.49 1.61 18.45
N THR A 7 -6.24 1.97 18.66
CA THR A 7 -5.14 1.55 17.76
C THR A 7 -4.83 0.07 17.98
N ALA A 8 -4.12 -0.56 17.07
CA ALA A 8 -3.80 -1.99 17.17
C ALA A 8 -2.96 -2.29 18.42
N VAL A 9 -1.95 -1.46 18.69
CA VAL A 9 -1.10 -1.63 19.87
C VAL A 9 -1.89 -1.43 21.17
N GLN A 10 -2.83 -0.46 21.22
CA GLN A 10 -3.72 -0.27 22.37
C GLN A 10 -4.66 -1.46 22.55
N LEU A 11 -5.21 -1.98 21.47
CA LEU A 11 -6.10 -3.14 21.48
C LEU A 11 -5.38 -4.39 22.00
N SER A 12 -4.17 -4.67 21.47
CA SER A 12 -3.34 -5.79 21.94
C SER A 12 -2.97 -5.65 23.42
N ALA A 13 -2.65 -4.44 23.89
CA ALA A 13 -2.39 -4.19 25.30
C ALA A 13 -3.62 -4.48 26.15
N ALA A 14 -4.80 -3.99 25.76
CA ALA A 14 -6.05 -4.22 26.49
C ALA A 14 -6.42 -5.72 26.56
N ILE A 15 -6.16 -6.47 25.47
CA ILE A 15 -6.37 -7.93 25.43
C ILE A 15 -5.42 -8.64 26.43
N LYS A 16 -4.12 -8.32 26.42
CA LYS A 16 -3.13 -8.89 27.34
C LYS A 16 -3.39 -8.56 28.80
N GLU A 17 -4.00 -7.41 29.07
CA GLU A 17 -4.44 -7.01 30.41
C GLU A 17 -5.78 -7.66 30.83
N GLY A 18 -6.42 -8.45 29.98
CA GLY A 18 -7.69 -9.11 30.22
C GLY A 18 -8.90 -8.17 30.28
N LYS A 19 -8.77 -6.93 29.77
CA LYS A 19 -9.87 -5.94 29.70
C LYS A 19 -10.84 -6.24 28.55
N ILE A 20 -10.33 -6.87 27.50
CA ILE A 20 -11.04 -7.21 26.27
C ILE A 20 -10.58 -8.61 25.88
N THR A 21 -11.44 -9.43 25.30
CA THR A 21 -11.04 -10.72 24.71
C THR A 21 -10.70 -10.58 23.23
N VAL A 22 -9.95 -11.52 22.67
CA VAL A 22 -9.71 -11.56 21.22
C VAL A 22 -11.03 -11.72 20.46
N ALA A 23 -11.99 -12.46 21.03
CA ALA A 23 -13.32 -12.61 20.46
C ALA A 23 -14.05 -11.26 20.39
N ASP A 24 -14.00 -10.44 21.45
CA ASP A 24 -14.61 -9.09 21.44
C ASP A 24 -14.00 -8.20 20.37
N ALA A 25 -12.67 -8.26 20.19
CA ALA A 25 -11.97 -7.50 19.16
C ALA A 25 -12.39 -7.93 17.73
N VAL A 26 -12.50 -9.24 17.48
CA VAL A 26 -12.93 -9.78 16.19
C VAL A 26 -14.40 -9.44 15.93
N GLU A 27 -15.29 -9.62 16.89
CA GLU A 27 -16.71 -9.28 16.72
C GLU A 27 -16.91 -7.78 16.50
N ALA A 28 -16.12 -6.91 17.15
CA ALA A 28 -16.17 -5.47 16.90
C ALA A 28 -15.78 -5.13 15.43
N SER A 29 -14.73 -5.78 14.90
CA SER A 29 -14.33 -5.61 13.49
C SER A 29 -15.40 -6.15 12.53
N LEU A 30 -15.95 -7.35 12.76
CA LEU A 30 -17.01 -7.92 11.93
C LEU A 30 -18.27 -7.05 11.96
N ALA A 31 -18.61 -6.47 13.11
CA ALA A 31 -19.75 -5.56 13.23
C ALA A 31 -19.49 -4.25 12.46
N ALA A 32 -18.29 -3.69 12.53
CA ALA A 32 -17.91 -2.50 11.78
C ALA A 32 -17.99 -2.76 10.26
N VAL A 33 -17.42 -3.87 9.78
CA VAL A 33 -17.53 -4.29 8.37
C VAL A 33 -19.01 -4.38 7.96
N LYS A 34 -19.84 -5.06 8.73
CA LYS A 34 -21.26 -5.19 8.42
C LYS A 34 -22.01 -3.86 8.34
N ALA A 35 -21.59 -2.87 9.12
CA ALA A 35 -22.23 -1.56 9.15
C ALA A 35 -21.87 -0.68 7.95
N SER A 36 -20.63 -0.78 7.43
CA SER A 36 -20.08 0.11 6.42
C SER A 36 -19.97 -0.47 5.02
N GLU A 37 -19.87 -1.80 4.88
CA GLU A 37 -19.47 -2.49 3.65
C GLU A 37 -20.41 -2.24 2.47
N GLU A 38 -21.73 -2.14 2.70
CA GLU A 38 -22.71 -1.81 1.65
C GLU A 38 -22.41 -0.43 1.02
N SER A 39 -21.87 0.49 1.80
CA SER A 39 -21.56 1.85 1.36
C SER A 39 -20.13 1.99 0.83
N ILE A 40 -19.15 1.28 1.41
CA ILE A 40 -17.71 1.46 1.13
C ILE A 40 -17.18 0.39 0.18
N HIS A 41 -17.56 -0.86 0.35
CA HIS A 41 -17.08 -2.02 -0.41
C HIS A 41 -15.54 -2.17 -0.33
N ALA A 42 -15.02 -2.22 0.90
CA ALA A 42 -13.59 -2.37 1.15
C ALA A 42 -13.10 -3.81 1.04
N PHE A 43 -13.97 -4.80 1.28
CA PHE A 43 -13.65 -6.22 1.24
C PHE A 43 -14.20 -6.92 0.00
N LEU A 44 -13.46 -7.91 -0.49
CA LEU A 44 -13.92 -8.90 -1.47
C LEU A 44 -14.37 -10.20 -0.80
N LEU A 45 -13.78 -10.48 0.37
CA LEU A 45 -14.10 -11.65 1.17
C LEU A 45 -13.91 -11.32 2.66
N VAL A 46 -14.91 -11.63 3.47
CA VAL A 46 -14.84 -11.61 4.93
C VAL A 46 -14.89 -13.05 5.43
N ASP A 47 -13.89 -13.46 6.21
CA ASP A 47 -13.77 -14.82 6.76
C ASP A 47 -14.25 -14.86 8.21
N GLU A 48 -15.56 -14.72 8.41
CA GLU A 48 -16.17 -14.67 9.74
C GLU A 48 -15.87 -15.93 10.58
N GLU A 49 -16.03 -17.12 9.97
CA GLU A 49 -15.87 -18.40 10.68
C GLU A 49 -14.38 -18.63 11.04
N GLY A 50 -13.46 -18.42 10.09
CA GLY A 50 -12.04 -18.57 10.32
C GLY A 50 -11.50 -17.55 11.33
N ALA A 51 -11.96 -16.30 11.27
CA ALA A 51 -11.58 -15.27 12.24
C ALA A 51 -12.02 -15.63 13.67
N ARG A 52 -13.25 -16.11 13.86
CA ARG A 52 -13.77 -16.57 15.17
C ARG A 52 -13.01 -17.79 15.69
N ALA A 53 -12.72 -18.77 14.83
CA ALA A 53 -11.94 -19.95 15.20
C ALA A 53 -10.52 -19.54 15.61
N ARG A 54 -9.87 -18.68 14.82
CA ARG A 54 -8.52 -18.18 15.11
C ARG A 54 -8.48 -17.35 16.39
N ALA A 55 -9.49 -16.53 16.67
CA ALA A 55 -9.61 -15.75 17.90
C ALA A 55 -9.55 -16.65 19.15
N ALA A 56 -10.25 -17.78 19.13
CA ALA A 56 -10.27 -18.73 20.24
C ALA A 56 -8.90 -19.42 20.46
N GLU A 57 -8.14 -19.70 19.40
CA GLU A 57 -6.80 -20.26 19.48
C GLU A 57 -5.79 -19.23 20.02
N VAL A 58 -5.85 -17.99 19.48
CA VAL A 58 -4.96 -16.91 19.88
C VAL A 58 -5.17 -16.53 21.34
N GLN A 59 -6.44 -16.47 21.81
CA GLN A 59 -6.74 -16.20 23.22
C GLN A 59 -6.05 -17.20 24.14
N LYS A 60 -6.14 -18.51 23.85
CA LYS A 60 -5.48 -19.53 24.65
C LYS A 60 -3.95 -19.34 24.74
N LYS A 61 -3.32 -18.94 23.63
CA LYS A 61 -1.87 -18.69 23.59
C LYS A 61 -1.48 -17.43 24.38
N ILE A 62 -2.34 -16.38 24.34
CA ILE A 62 -2.14 -15.19 25.16
C ILE A 62 -2.26 -15.54 26.64
N ASP A 63 -3.31 -16.28 27.03
CA ASP A 63 -3.55 -16.70 28.42
C ASP A 63 -2.42 -17.61 28.96
N ALA A 64 -1.77 -18.39 28.07
CA ALA A 64 -0.60 -19.18 28.39
C ALA A 64 0.72 -18.40 28.43
N GLY A 65 0.70 -17.11 28.06
CA GLY A 65 1.90 -16.25 27.98
C GLY A 65 2.81 -16.55 26.78
N GLU A 66 2.31 -17.29 25.79
CA GLU A 66 3.07 -17.64 24.56
C GLU A 66 3.08 -16.49 23.54
N LEU A 67 2.05 -15.65 23.52
CA LEU A 67 1.92 -14.48 22.64
C LEU A 67 1.94 -13.19 23.45
N THR A 68 3.05 -12.45 23.35
CA THR A 68 3.27 -11.19 24.09
C THR A 68 3.51 -9.99 23.19
N GLY A 69 3.61 -10.20 21.87
CA GLY A 69 3.92 -9.17 20.88
C GLY A 69 2.83 -8.08 20.73
N PRO A 70 3.15 -7.00 20.01
CA PRO A 70 2.24 -5.86 19.87
C PRO A 70 1.02 -6.13 19.00
N LEU A 71 1.00 -7.24 18.23
CA LEU A 71 -0.11 -7.62 17.35
C LEU A 71 -0.92 -8.83 17.87
N ALA A 72 -0.63 -9.32 19.08
CA ALA A 72 -1.35 -10.46 19.65
C ALA A 72 -2.84 -10.13 19.84
N GLY A 73 -3.72 -10.86 19.17
CA GLY A 73 -5.17 -10.72 19.18
C GLY A 73 -5.75 -9.62 18.28
N VAL A 74 -4.92 -8.93 17.49
CA VAL A 74 -5.34 -7.80 16.65
C VAL A 74 -5.99 -8.28 15.36
N PRO A 75 -7.23 -7.82 15.03
CA PRO A 75 -7.86 -8.04 13.73
C PRO A 75 -7.10 -7.28 12.63
N ILE A 76 -6.85 -7.92 11.49
CA ILE A 76 -6.14 -7.34 10.36
C ILE A 76 -6.79 -7.71 9.02
N ALA A 77 -6.77 -6.79 8.05
CA ALA A 77 -7.18 -7.05 6.68
C ALA A 77 -5.97 -7.23 5.75
N VAL A 78 -6.16 -8.00 4.67
CA VAL A 78 -5.08 -8.36 3.75
C VAL A 78 -5.50 -8.08 2.31
N LYS A 79 -4.69 -7.31 1.57
CA LYS A 79 -4.95 -7.03 0.16
C LYS A 79 -5.07 -8.31 -0.67
N ASP A 80 -6.00 -8.34 -1.62
CA ASP A 80 -6.39 -9.55 -2.34
C ASP A 80 -5.38 -10.06 -3.40
N ASN A 81 -4.16 -9.53 -3.41
CA ASN A 81 -3.03 -10.08 -4.17
C ASN A 81 -2.01 -10.81 -3.28
N ILE A 82 -2.24 -10.91 -1.98
CA ILE A 82 -1.39 -11.63 -1.02
C ILE A 82 -2.02 -13.00 -0.76
N CYS A 83 -1.34 -14.07 -1.17
CA CYS A 83 -1.81 -15.44 -1.01
C CYS A 83 -2.03 -15.79 0.46
N THR A 84 -3.27 -16.16 0.78
CA THR A 84 -3.69 -16.61 2.11
C THR A 84 -4.29 -18.00 1.95
N LYS A 85 -3.69 -19.02 2.55
CA LYS A 85 -4.07 -20.41 2.41
C LYS A 85 -5.55 -20.63 2.79
N GLY A 86 -6.28 -21.26 1.90
CA GLY A 86 -7.70 -21.57 2.11
C GLY A 86 -8.66 -20.40 1.83
N LEU A 87 -8.17 -19.17 1.66
CA LEU A 87 -8.99 -18.01 1.32
C LEU A 87 -8.82 -17.63 -0.16
N ALA A 88 -9.91 -17.34 -0.86
CA ALA A 88 -9.85 -16.90 -2.24
C ALA A 88 -8.93 -15.69 -2.37
N THR A 89 -8.06 -15.69 -3.39
CA THR A 89 -7.10 -14.63 -3.69
C THR A 89 -7.17 -14.34 -5.18
N THR A 90 -7.93 -13.31 -5.54
CA THR A 90 -8.39 -13.08 -6.92
C THR A 90 -7.64 -11.95 -7.62
N CYS A 91 -6.86 -11.14 -6.92
CA CYS A 91 -6.30 -9.87 -7.43
C CYS A 91 -7.38 -8.94 -8.01
N ALA A 92 -8.61 -8.99 -7.48
CA ALA A 92 -9.76 -8.28 -8.00
C ALA A 92 -10.04 -8.56 -9.49
N SER A 93 -9.68 -9.74 -10.01
CA SER A 93 -9.78 -10.12 -11.42
C SER A 93 -10.62 -11.38 -11.62
N LYS A 94 -11.37 -11.40 -12.71
CA LYS A 94 -12.09 -12.62 -13.14
C LYS A 94 -11.13 -13.74 -13.51
N ILE A 95 -9.88 -13.42 -13.91
CA ILE A 95 -8.89 -14.43 -14.30
C ILE A 95 -8.54 -15.37 -13.14
N LEU A 96 -8.63 -14.90 -11.89
CA LEU A 96 -8.34 -15.66 -10.68
C LEU A 96 -9.59 -15.89 -9.80
N GLN A 97 -10.80 -15.70 -10.32
CA GLN A 97 -12.05 -15.76 -9.54
C GLN A 97 -12.25 -17.06 -8.70
N ASN A 98 -11.61 -18.15 -9.10
CA ASN A 98 -11.71 -19.45 -8.42
C ASN A 98 -10.39 -19.90 -7.79
N PHE A 99 -9.41 -18.99 -7.69
CA PHE A 99 -8.11 -19.35 -7.12
C PHE A 99 -8.14 -19.29 -5.60
N VAL A 100 -7.89 -20.44 -5.00
CA VAL A 100 -7.69 -20.58 -3.54
C VAL A 100 -6.27 -21.08 -3.32
N PRO A 101 -5.38 -20.28 -2.73
CA PRO A 101 -4.01 -20.71 -2.46
C PRO A 101 -3.94 -21.92 -1.54
N THR A 102 -2.97 -22.82 -1.81
CA THR A 102 -2.65 -23.97 -0.95
C THR A 102 -1.51 -23.68 0.02
N TYR A 103 -1.00 -22.46 0.02
CA TYR A 103 0.12 -21.98 0.85
C TYR A 103 -0.11 -20.52 1.24
N ASP A 104 0.56 -20.09 2.28
CA ASP A 104 0.57 -18.73 2.75
C ASP A 104 1.74 -17.94 2.17
N ALA A 105 1.52 -16.65 1.91
CA ALA A 105 2.60 -15.71 1.75
C ALA A 105 3.43 -15.61 3.05
N GLU A 106 4.72 -15.31 2.95
CA GLU A 106 5.58 -15.19 4.14
C GLU A 106 5.02 -14.20 5.17
N VAL A 107 4.48 -13.07 4.70
CA VAL A 107 3.85 -12.07 5.58
C VAL A 107 2.65 -12.61 6.35
N ILE A 108 1.88 -13.52 5.76
CA ILE A 108 0.74 -14.18 6.41
C ILE A 108 1.23 -15.11 7.51
N THR A 109 2.23 -15.94 7.22
CA THR A 109 2.85 -16.82 8.23
C THR A 109 3.32 -16.00 9.43
N ARG A 110 4.00 -14.88 9.21
CA ARG A 110 4.48 -14.00 10.29
C ARG A 110 3.38 -13.34 11.10
N LEU A 111 2.31 -12.90 10.44
CA LEU A 111 1.15 -12.34 11.13
C LEU A 111 0.48 -13.39 12.02
N GLU A 112 0.33 -14.61 11.52
CA GLU A 112 -0.25 -15.72 12.30
C GLU A 112 0.64 -16.12 13.48
N GLU A 113 1.96 -16.17 13.29
CA GLU A 113 2.94 -16.42 14.36
C GLU A 113 2.90 -15.32 15.43
N ALA A 114 2.68 -14.06 15.04
CA ALA A 114 2.50 -12.93 15.95
C ALA A 114 1.14 -12.91 16.66
N GLY A 115 0.22 -13.79 16.28
CA GLY A 115 -1.12 -13.89 16.87
C GLY A 115 -2.12 -12.87 16.32
N ALA A 116 -1.88 -12.27 15.17
CA ALA A 116 -2.88 -11.47 14.48
C ALA A 116 -4.02 -12.35 13.93
N VAL A 117 -5.20 -11.76 13.78
CA VAL A 117 -6.39 -12.45 13.27
C VAL A 117 -6.82 -11.83 11.94
N ILE A 118 -6.68 -12.60 10.86
CA ILE A 118 -7.07 -12.14 9.53
C ILE A 118 -8.60 -12.14 9.44
N ILE A 119 -9.18 -10.95 9.14
CA ILE A 119 -10.63 -10.77 8.98
C ILE A 119 -11.09 -11.08 7.56
N GLY A 120 -10.24 -10.79 6.56
CA GLY A 120 -10.63 -11.00 5.17
C GLY A 120 -9.66 -10.41 4.17
N LYS A 121 -10.11 -10.41 2.90
CA LYS A 121 -9.36 -9.95 1.73
C LYS A 121 -9.95 -8.65 1.21
N THR A 122 -9.11 -7.60 1.12
CA THR A 122 -9.57 -6.27 0.71
C THR A 122 -9.53 -6.08 -0.80
N ASN A 123 -10.47 -5.29 -1.29
CA ASN A 123 -10.60 -4.91 -2.69
C ASN A 123 -9.38 -4.09 -3.16
N MET A 124 -9.15 -4.08 -4.45
CA MET A 124 -7.99 -3.45 -5.08
C MET A 124 -8.23 -3.18 -6.56
N ASP A 125 -7.41 -2.36 -7.19
CA ASP A 125 -7.35 -2.33 -8.64
C ASP A 125 -6.90 -3.69 -9.20
N GLU A 126 -7.47 -4.12 -10.29
CA GLU A 126 -7.19 -5.42 -10.91
C GLU A 126 -5.68 -5.64 -11.12
N PHE A 127 -5.12 -6.72 -10.54
CA PHE A 127 -3.69 -7.03 -10.53
C PHE A 127 -2.77 -5.88 -10.08
N ALA A 128 -3.26 -5.04 -9.19
CA ALA A 128 -2.58 -3.83 -8.71
C ALA A 128 -2.30 -2.79 -9.82
N MET A 129 -3.04 -2.82 -10.92
CA MET A 129 -2.92 -1.93 -12.07
C MET A 129 -4.00 -0.86 -12.07
N GLY A 130 -3.73 0.22 -11.36
CA GLY A 130 -4.61 1.37 -11.19
C GLY A 130 -4.22 2.19 -9.97
N SER A 131 -4.90 3.31 -9.79
CA SER A 131 -4.63 4.26 -8.70
C SER A 131 -5.94 4.74 -8.03
N THR A 132 -7.07 4.02 -8.24
CA THR A 132 -8.39 4.48 -7.79
C THR A 132 -9.27 3.39 -7.17
N THR A 133 -8.91 2.12 -7.34
CA THR A 133 -9.70 0.94 -6.97
C THR A 133 -11.06 0.86 -7.69
N GLU A 134 -11.13 1.46 -8.89
CA GLU A 134 -12.30 1.40 -9.77
C GLU A 134 -12.20 0.29 -10.82
N THR A 135 -11.00 -0.28 -11.02
CA THR A 135 -10.76 -1.32 -12.05
C THR A 135 -11.06 -2.74 -11.56
N SER A 136 -11.49 -2.90 -10.32
CA SER A 136 -11.90 -4.19 -9.75
C SER A 136 -13.03 -4.84 -10.54
N ALA A 137 -12.90 -6.13 -10.85
CA ALA A 137 -13.95 -6.92 -11.48
C ALA A 137 -15.16 -7.19 -10.56
N TYR A 138 -15.04 -6.88 -9.27
CA TYR A 138 -16.05 -7.16 -8.23
C TYR A 138 -16.80 -5.93 -7.74
N GLY A 139 -16.49 -4.75 -8.29
CA GLY A 139 -17.12 -3.49 -7.92
C GLY A 139 -16.15 -2.48 -7.34
N VAL A 140 -16.61 -1.26 -7.18
CA VAL A 140 -15.82 -0.09 -6.82
C VAL A 140 -15.76 0.08 -5.31
N THR A 141 -14.58 0.31 -4.76
CA THR A 141 -14.44 0.78 -3.38
C THR A 141 -14.59 2.30 -3.33
N LYS A 142 -15.26 2.81 -2.31
CA LYS A 142 -15.51 4.23 -2.12
C LYS A 142 -14.71 4.78 -0.94
N ASN A 143 -14.44 6.08 -0.99
CA ASN A 143 -13.71 6.75 0.07
C ASN A 143 -14.59 6.95 1.33
N PRO A 144 -14.16 6.52 2.53
CA PRO A 144 -14.93 6.68 3.75
C PRO A 144 -15.23 8.14 4.14
N TRP A 145 -14.40 9.09 3.72
CA TRP A 145 -14.64 10.51 3.98
C TRP A 145 -15.76 11.10 3.13
N ASN A 146 -15.88 10.61 1.89
CA ASN A 146 -16.94 10.99 0.97
C ASN A 146 -17.12 9.90 -0.08
N THR A 147 -18.25 9.20 -0.07
CA THR A 147 -18.55 8.06 -0.96
C THR A 147 -18.74 8.43 -2.43
N GLU A 148 -18.73 9.72 -2.79
CA GLU A 148 -18.65 10.15 -4.18
C GLU A 148 -17.21 10.20 -4.73
N HIS A 149 -16.21 9.93 -3.88
CA HIS A 149 -14.79 10.00 -4.20
C HIS A 149 -14.12 8.62 -4.14
N VAL A 150 -12.99 8.48 -4.84
CA VAL A 150 -12.19 7.26 -4.82
C VAL A 150 -11.36 7.16 -3.55
N PRO A 151 -11.07 5.95 -3.02
CA PRO A 151 -10.16 5.76 -1.90
C PRO A 151 -8.68 5.86 -2.30
N GLY A 152 -8.41 6.02 -3.61
CA GLY A 152 -7.10 5.78 -4.19
C GLY A 152 -6.86 4.30 -4.51
N GLY A 153 -5.65 3.98 -4.92
CA GLY A 153 -5.30 2.60 -5.30
C GLY A 153 -3.79 2.42 -5.58
N SER A 154 -3.44 1.18 -5.78
CA SER A 154 -4.29 -0.01 -5.91
C SER A 154 -4.69 -0.66 -4.58
N SER A 155 -4.20 -0.22 -3.40
CA SER A 155 -4.60 -0.74 -2.08
C SER A 155 -5.77 0.05 -1.46
N GLY A 156 -6.73 0.52 -2.29
CA GLY A 156 -7.84 1.35 -1.83
C GLY A 156 -8.74 0.66 -0.82
N GLY A 157 -9.04 -0.63 -0.99
CA GLY A 157 -9.79 -1.41 -0.02
C GLY A 157 -9.09 -1.50 1.34
N SER A 158 -7.76 -1.73 1.36
CA SER A 158 -6.99 -1.76 2.61
C SER A 158 -7.01 -0.42 3.34
N CYS A 159 -6.83 0.70 2.61
CA CYS A 159 -6.86 2.03 3.20
C CYS A 159 -8.28 2.44 3.65
N ALA A 160 -9.29 2.10 2.85
CA ALA A 160 -10.69 2.37 3.19
C ALA A 160 -11.14 1.59 4.44
N ALA A 161 -10.77 0.30 4.55
CA ALA A 161 -11.10 -0.52 5.72
C ALA A 161 -10.51 0.05 7.03
N VAL A 162 -9.25 0.54 6.98
CA VAL A 162 -8.62 1.18 8.14
C VAL A 162 -9.26 2.53 8.45
N ALA A 163 -9.51 3.36 7.44
CA ALA A 163 -10.13 4.68 7.62
C ALA A 163 -11.55 4.59 8.16
N ALA A 164 -12.34 3.59 7.71
CA ALA A 164 -13.70 3.35 8.19
C ALA A 164 -13.74 2.72 9.60
N GLY A 165 -12.60 2.32 10.16
CA GLY A 165 -12.55 1.63 11.45
C GLY A 165 -13.00 0.18 11.41
N GLU A 166 -13.08 -0.44 10.24
CA GLU A 166 -13.41 -1.87 10.07
C GLU A 166 -12.32 -2.77 10.67
N VAL A 167 -11.07 -2.35 10.51
CA VAL A 167 -9.90 -2.96 11.15
C VAL A 167 -8.92 -1.86 11.59
N PRO A 168 -8.10 -2.09 12.64
CA PRO A 168 -7.11 -1.11 13.05
C PRO A 168 -5.93 -0.99 12.07
N MET A 169 -5.64 -2.04 11.29
CA MET A 169 -4.55 -2.08 10.33
C MET A 169 -4.79 -3.07 9.20
N ALA A 170 -4.06 -2.89 8.10
CA ALA A 170 -4.12 -3.77 6.94
C ALA A 170 -2.75 -3.91 6.26
N LEU A 171 -2.56 -4.98 5.48
CA LEU A 171 -1.49 -5.08 4.51
C LEU A 171 -1.94 -4.58 3.14
N GLY A 172 -1.09 -3.77 2.51
CA GLY A 172 -1.17 -3.36 1.12
C GLY A 172 0.02 -3.83 0.30
N SER A 173 0.04 -3.47 -0.99
CA SER A 173 1.21 -3.61 -1.86
C SER A 173 1.41 -2.34 -2.66
N ASP A 174 2.66 -1.99 -2.94
CA ASP A 174 3.05 -0.74 -3.59
C ASP A 174 4.06 -1.02 -4.71
N THR A 175 3.66 -0.74 -5.93
CA THR A 175 4.49 -0.90 -7.15
C THR A 175 4.89 0.46 -7.72
N GLY A 176 4.02 1.47 -7.54
CA GLY A 176 4.23 2.83 -8.02
C GLY A 176 3.60 3.90 -7.12
N GLY A 177 3.21 3.55 -5.88
CA GLY A 177 2.52 4.45 -4.96
C GLY A 177 1.30 3.82 -4.30
N SER A 178 1.03 2.55 -4.60
CA SER A 178 -0.25 1.89 -4.28
C SER A 178 -0.51 1.60 -2.80
N ILE A 179 0.36 1.99 -1.88
CA ILE A 179 0.11 2.13 -0.44
C ILE A 179 0.03 3.62 -0.09
N ARG A 180 1.00 4.41 -0.55
CA ARG A 180 1.24 5.79 -0.11
C ARG A 180 0.16 6.76 -0.60
N GLN A 181 -0.23 6.66 -1.87
CA GLN A 181 -1.28 7.50 -2.45
C GLN A 181 -2.66 7.22 -1.83
N PRO A 182 -3.16 5.96 -1.76
CA PRO A 182 -4.46 5.70 -1.11
C PRO A 182 -4.44 6.01 0.40
N SER A 183 -3.30 5.90 1.09
CA SER A 183 -3.17 6.37 2.47
C SER A 183 -3.38 7.87 2.60
N SER A 184 -2.88 8.67 1.65
CA SER A 184 -3.16 10.11 1.60
C SER A 184 -4.65 10.38 1.41
N PHE A 185 -5.30 9.72 0.46
CA PHE A 185 -6.70 9.94 0.14
C PHE A 185 -7.68 9.47 1.23
N CYS A 186 -7.30 8.44 1.98
CA CYS A 186 -8.12 7.92 3.09
C CYS A 186 -7.75 8.49 4.45
N GLY A 187 -6.73 9.35 4.55
CA GLY A 187 -6.33 9.97 5.81
C GLY A 187 -5.78 8.96 6.84
N VAL A 188 -5.03 7.97 6.38
CA VAL A 188 -4.37 6.94 7.20
C VAL A 188 -2.86 6.96 6.99
N THR A 189 -2.11 6.28 7.86
CA THR A 189 -0.66 6.13 7.72
C THR A 189 -0.34 4.89 6.90
N GLY A 190 0.50 5.04 5.88
CA GLY A 190 0.93 3.90 5.07
C GLY A 190 2.40 3.98 4.69
N MET A 191 3.10 2.85 4.73
CA MET A 191 4.51 2.80 4.41
C MET A 191 4.84 1.76 3.34
N LYS A 192 5.56 2.20 2.34
CA LYS A 192 6.32 1.33 1.45
C LYS A 192 7.75 1.22 1.99
N PRO A 193 8.19 0.07 2.51
CA PRO A 193 9.56 -0.09 2.95
C PRO A 193 10.55 -0.13 1.77
N THR A 194 11.84 -0.16 2.08
CA THR A 194 12.90 -0.43 1.11
C THR A 194 12.61 -1.72 0.34
N TYR A 195 12.84 -1.71 -0.96
CA TYR A 195 12.67 -2.91 -1.79
C TYR A 195 13.51 -4.07 -1.24
N GLY A 196 12.84 -5.20 -0.98
CA GLY A 196 13.46 -6.40 -0.40
C GLY A 196 13.46 -6.49 1.14
N THR A 197 12.94 -5.48 1.85
CA THR A 197 12.79 -5.52 3.32
C THR A 197 11.72 -6.52 3.76
N VAL A 198 10.63 -6.63 3.01
CA VAL A 198 9.54 -7.58 3.25
C VAL A 198 9.52 -8.59 2.11
N SER A 199 9.46 -9.89 2.44
CA SER A 199 9.41 -10.96 1.45
C SER A 199 8.20 -10.82 0.53
N ARG A 200 8.42 -11.04 -0.77
CA ARG A 200 7.40 -11.12 -1.79
C ARG A 200 6.93 -12.54 -2.09
N TYR A 201 7.41 -13.53 -1.33
CA TYR A 201 6.92 -14.90 -1.46
C TYR A 201 5.43 -14.95 -1.15
N GLY A 202 4.62 -15.39 -2.13
CA GLY A 202 3.18 -15.41 -2.06
C GLY A 202 2.48 -14.09 -2.44
N LEU A 203 3.21 -13.03 -2.83
CA LEU A 203 2.63 -11.87 -3.50
C LEU A 203 2.44 -12.19 -4.99
N ILE A 204 1.22 -12.04 -5.50
CA ILE A 204 0.94 -12.19 -6.93
C ILE A 204 1.52 -10.97 -7.64
N ALA A 205 2.50 -11.19 -8.53
CA ALA A 205 3.33 -10.16 -9.09
C ALA A 205 2.62 -9.29 -10.13
N TYR A 206 2.83 -7.97 -10.01
CA TYR A 206 2.62 -6.98 -11.06
C TYR A 206 3.96 -6.61 -11.71
N GLY A 207 4.84 -5.92 -11.00
CA GLY A 207 6.15 -5.46 -11.45
C GLY A 207 7.24 -6.03 -10.54
N SER A 208 7.90 -7.11 -10.96
CA SER A 208 8.81 -7.89 -10.10
C SER A 208 9.99 -7.09 -9.55
N SER A 209 10.44 -6.03 -10.27
CA SER A 209 11.53 -5.15 -9.81
C SER A 209 11.06 -3.92 -9.02
N LEU A 210 9.76 -3.85 -8.69
CA LEU A 210 9.11 -2.67 -8.10
C LEU A 210 8.20 -3.02 -6.91
N ASP A 211 7.49 -4.17 -6.98
CA ASP A 211 6.49 -4.57 -5.99
C ASP A 211 7.06 -4.69 -4.58
N GLN A 212 6.36 -4.14 -3.60
CA GLN A 212 6.68 -4.29 -2.20
C GLN A 212 5.40 -4.36 -1.36
N ILE A 213 5.32 -5.30 -0.41
CA ILE A 213 4.27 -5.35 0.60
C ILE A 213 4.62 -4.35 1.70
N GLY A 214 3.61 -3.69 2.27
CA GLY A 214 3.80 -2.79 3.39
C GLY A 214 2.52 -2.53 4.19
N PRO A 215 2.68 -1.92 5.37
CA PRO A 215 1.60 -1.65 6.32
C PRO A 215 0.75 -0.44 5.92
N VAL A 216 -0.53 -0.53 6.28
CA VAL A 216 -1.49 0.57 6.38
C VAL A 216 -2.09 0.51 7.79
N ALA A 217 -2.12 1.63 8.50
CA ALA A 217 -2.58 1.67 9.89
C ALA A 217 -3.20 3.03 10.24
N LYS A 218 -3.88 3.11 11.40
CA LYS A 218 -4.48 4.35 11.89
C LYS A 218 -3.42 5.40 12.25
N ASP A 219 -2.27 4.97 12.76
CA ASP A 219 -1.19 5.85 13.22
C ASP A 219 0.21 5.29 12.88
N VAL A 220 1.22 6.09 13.17
CA VAL A 220 2.62 5.76 12.92
C VAL A 220 3.10 4.61 13.80
N THR A 221 2.58 4.50 15.03
CA THR A 221 2.95 3.44 15.98
C THR A 221 2.49 2.08 15.49
N ASP A 222 1.24 1.96 15.08
CA ASP A 222 0.67 0.75 14.51
C ASP A 222 1.37 0.36 13.20
N CYS A 223 1.68 1.37 12.35
CA CYS A 223 2.40 1.17 11.10
C CYS A 223 3.81 0.57 11.34
N ALA A 224 4.54 1.09 12.36
CA ALA A 224 5.84 0.56 12.75
C ALA A 224 5.75 -0.87 13.33
N ALA A 225 4.76 -1.14 14.18
CA ALA A 225 4.52 -2.46 14.76
C ALA A 225 4.21 -3.52 13.70
N LEU A 226 3.37 -3.15 12.71
CA LEU A 226 3.04 -4.05 11.60
C LEU A 226 4.25 -4.31 10.70
N LEU A 227 5.01 -3.26 10.33
CA LEU A 227 6.22 -3.45 9.53
C LEU A 227 7.26 -4.30 10.26
N GLN A 228 7.50 -4.07 11.56
CA GLN A 228 8.41 -4.86 12.37
C GLN A 228 8.04 -6.35 12.39
N THR A 229 6.74 -6.65 12.39
CA THR A 229 6.24 -8.03 12.38
C THR A 229 6.49 -8.74 11.06
N VAL A 230 6.29 -8.05 9.92
CA VAL A 230 6.35 -8.67 8.60
C VAL A 230 7.71 -8.54 7.89
N ALA A 231 8.58 -7.64 8.35
CA ALA A 231 9.91 -7.44 7.79
C ALA A 231 10.83 -8.62 8.16
N SER A 232 11.49 -9.18 7.14
CA SER A 232 12.41 -10.32 7.34
C SER A 232 13.19 -10.67 6.10
N TYR A 233 14.31 -11.34 6.31
CA TYR A 233 14.96 -12.11 5.25
C TYR A 233 14.21 -13.43 5.01
N ASP A 234 13.91 -13.72 3.76
CA ASP A 234 13.28 -14.97 3.33
C ASP A 234 14.03 -15.57 2.15
N ALA A 235 14.58 -16.78 2.34
CA ALA A 235 15.31 -17.51 1.30
C ALA A 235 14.40 -17.97 0.12
N LYS A 236 13.07 -17.96 0.29
CA LYS A 236 12.09 -18.27 -0.75
C LYS A 236 11.91 -17.12 -1.76
N ASP A 237 12.31 -15.90 -1.39
CA ASP A 237 12.31 -14.72 -2.25
C ASP A 237 13.74 -14.29 -2.58
N ALA A 238 14.16 -14.49 -3.82
CA ALA A 238 15.50 -14.13 -4.28
C ALA A 238 15.81 -12.62 -4.21
N THR A 239 14.80 -11.78 -4.02
CA THR A 239 14.95 -10.33 -3.88
C THR A 239 14.95 -9.87 -2.43
N SER A 240 14.66 -10.78 -1.48
CA SER A 240 14.69 -10.48 -0.05
C SER A 240 16.12 -10.17 0.40
N MET A 241 16.28 -9.05 1.10
CA MET A 241 17.59 -8.57 1.54
C MET A 241 17.79 -8.82 3.03
N LYS A 242 19.00 -9.22 3.41
CA LYS A 242 19.37 -9.35 4.83
C LYS A 242 19.60 -7.97 5.41
N HIS A 243 18.92 -7.70 6.50
CA HIS A 243 19.15 -6.53 7.34
C HIS A 243 19.16 -6.98 8.81
N ASP A 244 20.06 -6.45 9.63
CA ASP A 244 20.25 -6.95 11.00
C ASP A 244 19.33 -6.26 12.02
N ASP A 245 18.61 -5.19 11.61
CA ASP A 245 17.84 -4.36 12.52
C ASP A 245 16.44 -4.01 11.96
N TYR A 246 15.45 -4.76 12.38
CA TYR A 246 14.02 -4.55 12.09
C TYR A 246 13.23 -3.99 13.30
N ASP A 247 13.90 -3.53 14.34
CA ASP A 247 13.25 -2.94 15.52
C ASP A 247 12.79 -1.50 15.26
N PHE A 248 11.72 -1.35 14.47
CA PHE A 248 11.19 -0.05 14.08
C PHE A 248 10.48 0.67 15.24
N MET A 249 9.91 -0.08 16.18
CA MET A 249 9.24 0.49 17.36
C MET A 249 10.20 1.29 18.26
N SER A 250 11.47 0.88 18.35
CA SER A 250 12.49 1.60 19.13
C SER A 250 12.82 2.99 18.59
N ALA A 251 12.45 3.27 17.33
CA ALA A 251 12.68 4.55 16.68
C ALA A 251 11.59 5.61 17.00
N LEU A 252 10.49 5.23 17.65
CA LEU A 252 9.39 6.13 17.95
C LEU A 252 9.74 7.08 19.11
N LYS A 253 10.41 8.17 18.77
CA LYS A 253 10.87 9.23 19.69
C LYS A 253 10.50 10.59 19.13
N GLU A 254 10.12 11.52 19.99
CA GLU A 254 9.78 12.89 19.63
C GLU A 254 11.03 13.79 19.52
N ASP A 255 11.99 13.39 18.70
CA ASP A 255 13.23 14.13 18.48
C ASP A 255 13.67 14.03 17.00
N VAL A 256 13.79 15.17 16.35
CA VAL A 256 14.24 15.33 14.96
C VAL A 256 15.35 16.37 14.84
N SER A 257 15.97 16.77 15.96
CA SER A 257 16.94 17.88 15.99
C SER A 257 18.26 17.60 15.24
N ASP A 258 18.55 16.32 14.98
CA ASP A 258 19.69 15.87 14.19
C ASP A 258 19.34 15.59 12.72
N LEU A 259 18.07 15.77 12.31
CA LEU A 259 17.62 15.44 10.97
C LEU A 259 17.63 16.63 10.02
N LYS A 260 18.10 16.36 8.81
CA LYS A 260 18.05 17.28 7.66
C LYS A 260 17.02 16.80 6.65
N ILE A 261 16.04 17.67 6.36
CA ILE A 261 14.94 17.41 5.44
C ILE A 261 15.08 18.26 4.18
N GLY A 262 15.18 17.62 3.04
CA GLY A 262 15.19 18.29 1.74
C GLY A 262 13.78 18.42 1.15
N ILE A 263 13.45 19.58 0.60
CA ILE A 263 12.21 19.82 -0.15
C ILE A 263 12.57 20.08 -1.62
N PRO A 264 12.24 19.15 -2.56
CA PRO A 264 12.54 19.35 -3.97
C PRO A 264 11.69 20.47 -4.57
N ASN A 265 12.32 21.50 -5.15
CA ASN A 265 11.59 22.58 -5.83
C ASN A 265 10.66 22.05 -6.93
N SER A 266 11.10 21.04 -7.68
CA SER A 266 10.35 20.41 -8.78
C SER A 266 9.04 19.77 -8.34
N TYR A 267 8.89 19.37 -7.07
CA TYR A 267 7.66 18.78 -6.56
C TYR A 267 6.59 19.81 -6.15
N PHE A 268 6.95 21.09 -6.08
CA PHE A 268 6.05 22.17 -5.62
C PHE A 268 5.74 23.18 -6.72
N GLY A 269 5.89 22.76 -7.99
CA GLY A 269 5.64 23.56 -9.20
C GLY A 269 4.19 23.56 -9.68
N GLU A 270 4.04 23.70 -11.00
CA GLU A 270 2.74 23.69 -11.69
C GLU A 270 2.09 22.30 -11.61
N GLY A 271 0.76 22.27 -11.46
CA GLY A 271 -0.03 21.02 -11.37
C GLY A 271 -0.26 20.51 -9.95
N LEU A 272 0.41 21.05 -8.93
CA LEU A 272 0.13 20.75 -7.53
C LEU A 272 -1.02 21.64 -7.01
N ASP A 273 -2.06 21.03 -6.45
CA ASP A 273 -3.16 21.74 -5.81
C ASP A 273 -2.64 22.69 -4.71
N PRO A 274 -3.06 23.97 -4.69
CA PRO A 274 -2.60 24.94 -3.70
C PRO A 274 -2.86 24.53 -2.24
N GLN A 275 -3.98 23.84 -1.95
CA GLN A 275 -4.32 23.40 -0.58
C GLN A 275 -3.42 22.24 -0.15
N VAL A 276 -3.08 21.34 -1.09
CA VAL A 276 -2.09 20.27 -0.86
C VAL A 276 -0.73 20.89 -0.57
N LYS A 277 -0.27 21.82 -1.42
CA LYS A 277 0.99 22.55 -1.22
C LYS A 277 1.06 23.21 0.14
N GLU A 278 0.04 23.97 0.51
CA GLU A 278 -0.02 24.69 1.78
C GLU A 278 0.05 23.72 2.98
N SER A 279 -0.71 22.63 2.94
CA SER A 279 -0.76 21.63 4.02
C SER A 279 0.60 20.95 4.24
N ILE A 280 1.31 20.61 3.16
CA ILE A 280 2.63 19.97 3.25
C ILE A 280 3.69 20.95 3.75
N LEU A 281 3.66 22.21 3.30
CA LEU A 281 4.61 23.20 3.80
C LEU A 281 4.37 23.54 5.27
N LYS A 282 3.10 23.56 5.73
CA LYS A 282 2.78 23.65 7.17
C LYS A 282 3.35 22.45 7.96
N ALA A 283 3.28 21.25 7.39
CA ALA A 283 3.89 20.07 8.03
C ALA A 283 5.42 20.19 8.12
N ALA A 284 6.08 20.75 7.10
CA ALA A 284 7.50 21.07 7.13
C ALA A 284 7.84 22.08 8.24
N ASP A 285 7.01 23.11 8.42
CA ASP A 285 7.18 24.12 9.49
C ASP A 285 7.04 23.48 10.88
N VAL A 286 6.13 22.50 11.07
CA VAL A 286 6.01 21.75 12.31
C VAL A 286 7.28 20.98 12.62
N LEU A 287 7.84 20.23 11.64
CA LEU A 287 9.10 19.50 11.83
C LEU A 287 10.27 20.46 12.12
N LYS A 288 10.33 21.60 11.44
CA LYS A 288 11.31 22.65 11.71
C LYS A 288 11.19 23.23 13.11
N ALA A 289 9.98 23.47 13.59
CA ALA A 289 9.71 23.93 14.95
C ALA A 289 10.12 22.88 16.01
N ARG A 290 10.15 21.59 15.64
CA ARG A 290 10.64 20.49 16.48
C ARG A 290 12.15 20.26 16.37
N GLY A 291 12.88 21.11 15.63
CA GLY A 291 14.32 21.14 15.56
C GLY A 291 14.97 20.60 14.29
N ALA A 292 14.20 20.05 13.36
CA ALA A 292 14.74 19.59 12.08
C ALA A 292 15.29 20.77 11.24
N GLU A 293 16.39 20.54 10.54
CA GLU A 293 16.88 21.45 9.49
C GLU A 293 16.09 21.20 8.21
N VAL A 294 15.46 22.23 7.65
CA VAL A 294 14.63 22.11 6.42
C VAL A 294 15.19 23.04 5.34
N GLU A 295 15.54 22.48 4.19
CA GLU A 295 16.11 23.19 3.05
C GLU A 295 15.43 22.82 1.74
N TYR A 296 15.37 23.79 0.80
CA TYR A 296 14.95 23.53 -0.58
C TYR A 296 16.16 23.14 -1.44
N PHE A 297 15.92 22.24 -2.42
CA PHE A 297 16.95 21.81 -3.36
C PHE A 297 16.32 21.43 -4.72
N ASP A 298 17.14 21.25 -5.73
CA ASP A 298 16.70 20.80 -7.05
C ASP A 298 16.93 19.30 -7.19
N LEU A 299 15.87 18.59 -7.60
CA LEU A 299 15.90 17.18 -7.94
C LEU A 299 15.62 17.06 -9.44
N ASP A 300 16.67 16.76 -10.19
CA ASP A 300 16.62 16.65 -11.63
C ASP A 300 16.04 15.30 -12.09
N LEU A 301 15.74 15.17 -13.37
CA LEU A 301 15.27 13.94 -14.03
C LEU A 301 13.93 13.36 -13.54
N ILE A 302 13.26 14.01 -12.60
CA ILE A 302 11.99 13.50 -12.05
C ILE A 302 10.87 13.45 -13.10
N ASP A 303 10.91 14.34 -14.09
CA ASP A 303 9.95 14.39 -15.20
C ASP A 303 9.97 13.12 -16.06
N TYR A 304 11.08 12.37 -16.01
CA TYR A 304 11.23 11.11 -16.71
C TYR A 304 10.76 9.90 -15.89
N ALA A 305 10.35 10.09 -14.64
CA ALA A 305 9.97 8.99 -13.75
C ALA A 305 8.70 8.29 -14.24
N ILE A 306 7.66 9.02 -14.60
CA ILE A 306 6.39 8.45 -15.09
C ILE A 306 6.62 7.62 -16.37
N PRO A 307 7.20 8.17 -17.46
CA PRO A 307 7.44 7.37 -18.67
C PRO A 307 8.32 6.14 -18.40
N ALA A 308 9.40 6.27 -17.62
CA ALA A 308 10.26 5.14 -17.28
C ALA A 308 9.51 4.06 -16.49
N TYR A 309 8.71 4.46 -15.50
CA TYR A 309 7.91 3.55 -14.69
C TYR A 309 6.91 2.77 -15.55
N TYR A 310 6.10 3.43 -16.38
CA TYR A 310 5.07 2.74 -17.15
C TYR A 310 5.64 1.82 -18.22
N VAL A 311 6.80 2.13 -18.79
CA VAL A 311 7.52 1.23 -19.71
C VAL A 311 7.99 -0.03 -18.96
N ILE A 312 8.68 0.12 -17.83
CA ILE A 312 9.22 -1.00 -17.05
C ILE A 312 8.08 -1.84 -16.47
N ALA A 313 7.13 -1.20 -15.78
CA ALA A 313 6.02 -1.90 -15.13
C ALA A 313 5.14 -2.66 -16.13
N SER A 314 4.86 -2.08 -17.32
CA SER A 314 4.10 -2.75 -18.36
C SER A 314 4.88 -3.93 -18.97
N ALA A 315 6.19 -3.78 -19.18
CA ALA A 315 7.05 -4.87 -19.66
C ALA A 315 7.04 -6.05 -18.69
N GLU A 316 7.22 -5.78 -17.39
CA GLU A 316 7.20 -6.81 -16.35
C GLU A 316 5.80 -7.42 -16.17
N ALA A 317 4.73 -6.62 -16.22
CA ALA A 317 3.35 -7.11 -16.22
C ALA A 317 3.06 -8.07 -17.38
N SER A 318 3.48 -7.73 -18.58
CA SER A 318 3.33 -8.58 -19.76
C SER A 318 3.95 -9.96 -19.53
N SER A 319 5.15 -10.02 -18.97
CA SER A 319 5.85 -11.27 -18.64
C SER A 319 5.21 -11.99 -17.44
N ASN A 320 4.86 -11.27 -16.37
CA ASN A 320 4.29 -11.89 -15.16
C ASN A 320 2.90 -12.47 -15.41
N LEU A 321 2.06 -11.83 -16.23
CA LEU A 321 0.69 -12.26 -16.48
C LEU A 321 0.57 -13.25 -17.65
N GLU A 322 1.65 -13.62 -18.34
CA GLU A 322 1.62 -14.62 -19.41
C GLU A 322 1.15 -16.01 -18.93
N ARG A 323 1.45 -16.32 -17.66
CA ARG A 323 1.08 -17.60 -17.01
C ARG A 323 -0.42 -17.82 -16.85
N PHE A 324 -1.23 -16.76 -16.88
CA PHE A 324 -2.69 -16.83 -16.76
C PHE A 324 -3.30 -17.07 -18.14
N ASP A 325 -3.28 -18.32 -18.56
CA ASP A 325 -3.59 -18.73 -19.94
C ASP A 325 -4.91 -19.53 -20.07
N GLY A 326 -5.58 -19.80 -18.93
CA GLY A 326 -6.78 -20.62 -18.90
C GLY A 326 -6.54 -22.13 -19.03
N VAL A 327 -5.27 -22.57 -19.08
CA VAL A 327 -4.89 -24.00 -19.09
C VAL A 327 -4.38 -24.45 -17.73
N LYS A 328 -3.31 -23.83 -17.23
CA LYS A 328 -2.71 -24.16 -15.93
C LYS A 328 -3.40 -23.43 -14.79
N TYR A 329 -3.81 -22.19 -15.01
CA TYR A 329 -4.39 -21.31 -14.01
C TYR A 329 -5.58 -20.53 -14.54
N GLY A 330 -6.51 -20.22 -13.62
CA GLY A 330 -7.45 -19.16 -13.75
C GLY A 330 -8.64 -19.49 -14.65
N PHE A 331 -9.32 -18.44 -15.02
CA PHE A 331 -10.53 -18.47 -15.85
C PHE A 331 -10.24 -19.06 -17.24
N ARG A 332 -11.13 -19.96 -17.67
CA ARG A 332 -11.18 -20.48 -19.05
C ARG A 332 -12.52 -20.09 -19.68
N ALA A 333 -12.47 -19.54 -20.89
CA ALA A 333 -13.67 -19.29 -21.68
C ALA A 333 -14.48 -20.58 -21.87
N LYS A 334 -15.80 -20.46 -21.82
CA LYS A 334 -16.70 -21.62 -21.95
C LYS A 334 -16.81 -22.12 -23.38
N GLU A 335 -16.73 -21.21 -24.34
CA GLU A 335 -16.93 -21.49 -25.77
C GLU A 335 -15.69 -21.05 -26.57
N TYR A 336 -15.03 -21.98 -27.24
CA TYR A 336 -13.86 -21.71 -28.07
C TYR A 336 -13.66 -22.79 -29.14
N GLU A 337 -13.01 -22.40 -30.25
CA GLU A 337 -12.65 -23.28 -31.36
C GLU A 337 -11.14 -23.54 -31.38
N GLY A 338 -10.71 -24.64 -30.75
CA GLY A 338 -9.31 -25.03 -30.70
C GLY A 338 -8.49 -24.21 -29.70
N LEU A 339 -7.19 -24.56 -29.58
CA LEU A 339 -6.30 -24.07 -28.52
C LEU A 339 -6.04 -22.55 -28.59
N HIS A 340 -5.81 -22.05 -29.81
CA HIS A 340 -5.50 -20.62 -29.98
C HIS A 340 -6.67 -19.71 -29.61
N ASP A 341 -7.89 -20.09 -30.02
CA ASP A 341 -9.10 -19.33 -29.68
C ASP A 341 -9.41 -19.42 -28.18
N MET A 342 -9.12 -20.56 -27.54
CA MET A 342 -9.23 -20.72 -26.09
C MET A 342 -8.34 -19.72 -25.34
N TYR A 343 -7.07 -19.60 -25.69
CA TYR A 343 -6.16 -18.61 -25.09
C TYR A 343 -6.67 -17.19 -25.29
N LYS A 344 -7.03 -16.86 -26.53
CA LYS A 344 -7.51 -15.52 -26.88
C LYS A 344 -8.75 -15.14 -26.08
N LYS A 345 -9.77 -15.99 -26.07
CA LYS A 345 -11.03 -15.73 -25.37
C LYS A 345 -10.85 -15.71 -23.85
N SER A 346 -10.12 -16.67 -23.28
CA SER A 346 -9.87 -16.71 -21.84
C SER A 346 -9.21 -15.43 -21.32
N ARG A 347 -8.20 -14.93 -22.02
CA ARG A 347 -7.52 -13.69 -21.64
C ARG A 347 -8.37 -12.44 -21.94
N SER A 348 -9.12 -12.43 -23.03
CA SER A 348 -10.00 -11.30 -23.38
C SER A 348 -11.17 -11.12 -22.44
N GLU A 349 -11.76 -12.21 -21.96
CA GLU A 349 -12.91 -12.22 -21.05
C GLU A 349 -12.50 -12.14 -19.57
N GLY A 350 -11.33 -12.70 -19.23
CA GLY A 350 -10.83 -12.79 -17.86
C GLY A 350 -10.14 -11.53 -17.38
N PHE A 351 -9.42 -10.79 -18.22
CA PHE A 351 -8.75 -9.54 -17.87
C PHE A 351 -9.59 -8.31 -18.20
N GLY A 352 -9.55 -7.33 -17.31
CA GLY A 352 -10.15 -6.01 -17.49
C GLY A 352 -9.39 -5.13 -18.51
N PRO A 353 -9.98 -3.97 -18.87
CA PRO A 353 -9.42 -3.10 -19.90
C PRO A 353 -8.02 -2.57 -19.60
N GLU A 354 -7.76 -2.12 -18.35
CA GLU A 354 -6.47 -1.54 -17.95
C GLU A 354 -5.35 -2.58 -17.99
N VAL A 355 -5.61 -3.78 -17.45
CA VAL A 355 -4.65 -4.89 -17.48
C VAL A 355 -4.31 -5.26 -18.91
N LYS A 356 -5.29 -5.37 -19.80
CA LYS A 356 -5.07 -5.63 -21.23
C LYS A 356 -4.22 -4.55 -21.89
N ARG A 357 -4.46 -3.26 -21.57
CA ARG A 357 -3.67 -2.13 -22.08
C ARG A 357 -2.21 -2.27 -21.69
N ARG A 358 -1.92 -2.55 -20.41
CA ARG A 358 -0.53 -2.71 -19.93
C ARG A 358 0.15 -3.94 -20.47
N ILE A 359 -0.55 -5.06 -20.63
CA ILE A 359 0.01 -6.26 -21.29
C ILE A 359 0.39 -5.95 -22.75
N MET A 360 -0.48 -5.27 -23.50
CA MET A 360 -0.20 -4.90 -24.88
C MET A 360 0.97 -3.92 -25.00
N LEU A 361 1.00 -2.89 -24.14
CA LEU A 361 2.12 -1.95 -24.07
C LEU A 361 3.43 -2.67 -23.73
N GLY A 362 3.40 -3.56 -22.74
CA GLY A 362 4.56 -4.34 -22.33
C GLY A 362 5.08 -5.24 -23.46
N SER A 363 4.19 -5.95 -24.15
CA SER A 363 4.54 -6.77 -25.31
C SER A 363 5.16 -5.94 -26.43
N PHE A 364 4.66 -4.73 -26.67
CA PHE A 364 5.20 -3.80 -27.66
C PHE A 364 6.63 -3.36 -27.30
N VAL A 365 6.86 -2.87 -26.07
CA VAL A 365 8.17 -2.34 -25.65
C VAL A 365 9.23 -3.45 -25.52
N LEU A 366 8.82 -4.71 -25.38
CA LEU A 366 9.72 -5.87 -25.36
C LEU A 366 9.96 -6.47 -26.75
N SER A 367 9.23 -6.02 -27.79
CA SER A 367 9.35 -6.59 -29.13
C SER A 367 10.64 -6.20 -29.83
N SER A 368 11.04 -7.02 -30.81
CA SER A 368 12.24 -6.78 -31.63
C SER A 368 12.16 -5.41 -32.32
N GLY A 369 13.24 -4.63 -32.23
CA GLY A 369 13.34 -3.26 -32.75
C GLY A 369 12.89 -2.17 -31.80
N TYR A 370 12.13 -2.48 -30.73
CA TYR A 370 11.67 -1.51 -29.73
C TYR A 370 12.33 -1.70 -28.36
N TYR A 371 12.85 -2.89 -28.08
CA TYR A 371 13.49 -3.24 -26.82
C TYR A 371 14.58 -2.24 -26.39
N ASP A 372 15.53 -1.94 -27.28
CA ASP A 372 16.60 -0.99 -26.97
C ASP A 372 16.10 0.45 -26.85
N ALA A 373 15.17 0.84 -27.71
CA ALA A 373 14.66 2.21 -27.79
C ALA A 373 13.77 2.59 -26.60
N TYR A 374 13.04 1.63 -26.02
CA TYR A 374 12.11 1.87 -24.93
C TYR A 374 12.54 1.20 -23.63
N TYR A 375 12.62 -0.14 -23.60
CA TYR A 375 12.84 -0.86 -22.35
C TYR A 375 14.24 -0.62 -21.77
N LEU A 376 15.31 -0.79 -22.54
CA LEU A 376 16.67 -0.51 -22.08
C LEU A 376 16.86 0.97 -21.76
N LYS A 377 16.25 1.87 -22.52
CA LYS A 377 16.29 3.31 -22.21
C LYS A 377 15.63 3.60 -20.87
N ALA A 378 14.46 3.00 -20.58
CA ALA A 378 13.76 3.15 -19.32
C ALA A 378 14.59 2.60 -18.14
N LEU A 379 15.26 1.45 -18.30
CA LEU A 379 16.17 0.91 -17.26
C LEU A 379 17.36 1.84 -16.99
N ARG A 380 17.94 2.45 -18.02
CA ARG A 380 19.01 3.45 -17.87
C ARG A 380 18.49 4.70 -17.16
N THR A 381 17.29 5.16 -17.49
CA THR A 381 16.64 6.28 -16.81
C THR A 381 16.37 5.96 -15.35
N LYS A 382 15.88 4.74 -15.02
CA LYS A 382 15.73 4.24 -13.64
C LYS A 382 17.04 4.38 -12.86
N ALA A 383 18.17 3.95 -13.45
CA ALA A 383 19.48 4.05 -12.81
C ALA A 383 19.94 5.51 -12.59
N LEU A 384 19.61 6.42 -13.50
CA LEU A 384 19.92 7.84 -13.35
C LEU A 384 19.05 8.50 -12.26
N ILE A 385 17.76 8.19 -12.21
CA ILE A 385 16.87 8.66 -11.13
C ILE A 385 17.40 8.19 -9.76
N LYS A 386 17.81 6.92 -9.64
CA LYS A 386 18.44 6.43 -8.39
C LYS A 386 19.63 7.27 -7.99
N LYS A 387 20.53 7.60 -8.94
CA LYS A 387 21.72 8.44 -8.66
C LYS A 387 21.37 9.86 -8.21
N GLU A 388 20.26 10.44 -8.70
CA GLU A 388 19.82 11.76 -8.22
C GLU A 388 19.37 11.69 -6.75
N PHE A 389 18.64 10.63 -6.37
CA PHE A 389 18.30 10.40 -4.98
C PHE A 389 19.54 10.12 -4.13
N ASP A 390 20.50 9.29 -4.59
CA ASP A 390 21.74 9.02 -3.87
C ASP A 390 22.50 10.32 -3.58
N ARG A 391 22.60 11.22 -4.57
CA ARG A 391 23.22 12.54 -4.39
C ARG A 391 22.46 13.41 -3.37
N ALA A 392 21.11 13.38 -3.37
CA ALA A 392 20.32 14.09 -2.38
C ALA A 392 20.56 13.56 -0.97
N PHE A 393 20.66 12.24 -0.80
CA PHE A 393 20.91 11.61 0.50
C PHE A 393 22.36 11.73 1.01
N GLU A 394 23.32 12.21 0.20
CA GLU A 394 24.61 12.66 0.72
C GLU A 394 24.48 13.88 1.64
N LYS A 395 23.41 14.67 1.48
CA LYS A 395 23.18 15.90 2.24
C LYS A 395 21.98 15.82 3.19
N TYR A 396 20.90 15.14 2.81
CA TYR A 396 19.65 15.08 3.53
C TYR A 396 19.40 13.67 4.09
N ASP A 397 18.81 13.60 5.30
CA ASP A 397 18.39 12.34 5.90
C ASP A 397 17.08 11.84 5.28
N MET A 398 16.25 12.75 4.79
CA MET A 398 14.99 12.44 4.11
C MET A 398 14.54 13.58 3.20
N ILE A 399 13.61 13.25 2.33
CA ILE A 399 12.96 14.19 1.40
C ILE A 399 11.48 14.28 1.77
N LEU A 400 10.95 15.50 1.91
CA LEU A 400 9.53 15.74 2.11
C LEU A 400 8.87 16.11 0.78
N SER A 401 7.75 15.45 0.47
CA SER A 401 7.01 15.63 -0.77
C SER A 401 5.50 15.46 -0.58
N PRO A 402 4.68 15.88 -1.56
CA PRO A 402 3.30 15.39 -1.67
C PRO A 402 3.26 13.87 -1.88
N ALA A 403 2.18 13.22 -1.48
CA ALA A 403 1.89 11.83 -1.86
C ALA A 403 1.02 11.75 -3.13
N ALA A 404 0.30 12.82 -3.44
CA ALA A 404 -0.53 12.97 -4.64
C ALA A 404 -0.65 14.46 -5.01
N PRO A 405 -0.95 14.80 -6.28
CA PRO A 405 -1.05 16.19 -6.73
C PRO A 405 -2.32 16.91 -6.24
N SER A 406 -3.34 16.16 -5.83
CA SER A 406 -4.63 16.66 -5.35
C SER A 406 -5.15 15.79 -4.22
N THR A 407 -6.28 16.16 -3.63
CA THR A 407 -7.11 15.27 -2.82
C THR A 407 -7.82 14.24 -3.70
N ALA A 408 -8.53 13.29 -3.09
CA ALA A 408 -9.21 12.21 -3.80
C ALA A 408 -10.14 12.74 -4.92
N PRO A 409 -9.98 12.35 -6.19
CA PRO A 409 -10.89 12.69 -7.26
C PRO A 409 -12.25 12.00 -7.11
N ARG A 410 -13.25 12.48 -7.86
CA ARG A 410 -14.57 11.85 -7.89
C ARG A 410 -14.53 10.51 -8.62
N LEU A 411 -15.44 9.63 -8.25
CA LEU A 411 -15.67 8.36 -8.96
C LEU A 411 -15.95 8.63 -10.45
N GLY A 412 -15.31 7.85 -11.33
CA GLY A 412 -15.43 7.93 -12.78
C GLY A 412 -14.54 8.99 -13.45
N GLU A 413 -14.01 9.95 -12.70
CA GLU A 413 -13.23 11.05 -13.25
C GLU A 413 -11.90 10.55 -13.88
N SER A 414 -11.16 9.71 -13.18
CA SER A 414 -9.88 9.16 -13.65
C SER A 414 -10.02 8.08 -14.72
N LEU A 415 -11.16 7.40 -14.80
CA LEU A 415 -11.42 6.37 -15.81
C LEU A 415 -11.63 6.94 -17.21
N SER A 416 -12.10 8.19 -17.30
CA SER A 416 -12.36 8.88 -18.56
C SER A 416 -11.07 9.30 -19.29
N ASP A 417 -9.97 9.50 -18.55
CA ASP A 417 -8.66 9.87 -19.08
C ASP A 417 -7.54 9.11 -18.37
N PRO A 418 -7.04 8.00 -18.94
CA PRO A 418 -5.94 7.22 -18.36
C PRO A 418 -4.66 8.04 -18.10
N LEU A 419 -4.43 9.10 -18.86
CA LEU A 419 -3.25 9.94 -18.68
C LEU A 419 -3.33 10.74 -17.37
N GLN A 420 -4.51 11.22 -16.99
CA GLN A 420 -4.72 11.87 -15.69
C GLN A 420 -4.46 10.90 -14.52
N MET A 421 -4.94 9.65 -14.63
CA MET A 421 -4.63 8.61 -13.65
C MET A 421 -3.11 8.41 -13.51
N TYR A 422 -2.38 8.37 -14.64
CA TYR A 422 -0.93 8.18 -14.63
C TYR A 422 -0.17 9.39 -14.04
N LEU A 423 -0.63 10.60 -14.30
CA LEU A 423 -0.04 11.81 -13.73
C LEU A 423 -0.27 11.91 -12.21
N GLY A 424 -1.31 11.27 -11.69
CA GLY A 424 -1.55 11.14 -10.24
C GLY A 424 -0.41 10.46 -9.47
N ASP A 425 0.42 9.64 -10.15
CA ASP A 425 1.51 8.89 -9.55
C ASP A 425 2.86 9.63 -9.56
N ILE A 426 2.89 10.92 -9.98
CA ILE A 426 4.14 11.68 -10.22
C ILE A 426 5.07 11.75 -9.02
N TYR A 427 4.53 11.81 -7.79
CA TYR A 427 5.32 11.92 -6.56
C TYR A 427 5.73 10.58 -5.96
N THR A 428 5.19 9.48 -6.47
CA THR A 428 5.36 8.16 -5.84
C THR A 428 6.20 7.19 -6.67
N VAL A 429 6.07 7.19 -8.01
CA VAL A 429 6.74 6.21 -8.88
C VAL A 429 8.27 6.30 -8.85
N SER A 430 8.85 7.49 -8.65
CA SER A 430 10.29 7.69 -8.54
C SER A 430 10.90 6.94 -7.35
N VAL A 431 10.16 6.87 -6.25
CA VAL A 431 10.53 6.14 -5.02
C VAL A 431 10.62 4.63 -5.28
N ASN A 432 9.68 4.06 -6.05
CA ASN A 432 9.73 2.65 -6.47
C ASN A 432 10.87 2.39 -7.46
N LEU A 433 11.05 3.26 -8.46
CA LEU A 433 12.16 3.16 -9.42
C LEU A 433 13.52 3.15 -8.70
N ALA A 434 13.68 3.98 -7.67
CA ALA A 434 14.91 4.04 -6.89
C ALA A 434 15.02 2.97 -5.79
N GLY A 435 13.98 2.17 -5.54
CA GLY A 435 13.96 1.12 -4.51
C GLY A 435 13.87 1.65 -3.07
N LEU A 436 13.56 2.93 -2.88
CA LEU A 436 13.61 3.67 -1.61
C LEU A 436 12.38 3.39 -0.72
N PRO A 437 12.50 3.55 0.59
CA PRO A 437 11.36 3.57 1.50
C PRO A 437 10.63 4.92 1.43
N GLY A 438 9.32 4.91 1.70
CA GLY A 438 8.52 6.12 1.83
C GLY A 438 7.30 5.89 2.71
N ILE A 439 7.05 6.83 3.62
CA ILE A 439 5.88 6.82 4.51
C ILE A 439 4.97 8.00 4.18
N THR A 440 3.67 7.74 4.13
CA THR A 440 2.65 8.80 4.03
C THR A 440 1.95 8.95 5.37
N VAL A 441 1.82 10.19 5.83
CA VAL A 441 1.13 10.56 7.06
C VAL A 441 0.12 11.66 6.77
N PRO A 442 -1.12 11.59 7.27
CA PRO A 442 -2.11 12.65 7.09
C PRO A 442 -1.60 13.97 7.64
N CYS A 443 -1.72 15.08 6.88
CA CYS A 443 -1.17 16.38 7.28
C CYS A 443 -2.16 17.55 7.16
N GLY A 444 -3.33 17.35 6.58
CA GLY A 444 -4.34 18.38 6.45
C GLY A 444 -5.60 17.88 5.77
N MET A 445 -6.52 18.78 5.53
CA MET A 445 -7.74 18.56 4.77
C MET A 445 -7.93 19.71 3.79
N ASP A 446 -8.59 19.42 2.66
CA ASP A 446 -9.05 20.46 1.75
C ASP A 446 -10.36 21.10 2.26
N ASP A 447 -10.85 22.11 1.52
CA ASP A 447 -12.09 22.83 1.81
C ASP A 447 -13.36 21.96 1.66
N LYS A 448 -13.25 20.76 1.08
CA LYS A 448 -14.32 19.77 0.94
C LYS A 448 -14.30 18.71 2.05
N GLY A 449 -13.33 18.80 2.96
CA GLY A 449 -13.14 17.83 4.04
C GLY A 449 -12.50 16.51 3.58
N LEU A 450 -11.74 16.51 2.48
CA LEU A 450 -10.97 15.37 2.02
C LEU A 450 -9.53 15.44 2.55
N PRO A 451 -8.95 14.29 2.98
CA PRO A 451 -7.61 14.25 3.56
C PRO A 451 -6.49 14.60 2.58
N ILE A 452 -5.42 15.17 3.13
CA ILE A 452 -4.15 15.43 2.47
C ILE A 452 -3.05 14.71 3.24
N GLY A 453 -2.22 13.94 2.55
CA GLY A 453 -1.06 13.24 3.13
C GLY A 453 0.27 13.83 2.65
N MET A 454 1.18 14.08 3.59
CA MET A 454 2.59 14.30 3.25
C MET A 454 3.31 12.96 3.09
N GLN A 455 4.33 12.93 2.23
CA GLN A 455 5.22 11.79 2.06
C GLN A 455 6.62 12.15 2.56
N LEU A 456 7.21 11.30 3.39
CA LEU A 456 8.64 11.33 3.74
C LEU A 456 9.32 10.17 3.02
N ILE A 457 10.37 10.47 2.26
CA ILE A 457 11.17 9.52 1.48
C ILE A 457 12.55 9.46 2.11
N GLY A 458 13.06 8.26 2.39
CA GLY A 458 14.38 8.05 2.95
C GLY A 458 15.32 7.29 2.01
N ASP A 459 16.59 7.24 2.36
CA ASP A 459 17.54 6.34 1.71
C ASP A 459 17.20 4.87 2.05
N CYS A 460 17.77 3.94 1.29
CA CYS A 460 17.56 2.52 1.53
C CYS A 460 17.89 2.16 2.98
N PHE A 461 17.00 1.38 3.62
CA PHE A 461 17.10 0.93 5.01
C PHE A 461 17.12 2.06 6.06
N SER A 462 16.56 3.22 5.74
CA SER A 462 16.40 4.34 6.67
C SER A 462 15.00 4.43 7.29
N GLU A 463 14.22 3.34 7.28
CA GLU A 463 12.86 3.29 7.81
C GLU A 463 12.76 3.85 9.23
N LYS A 464 13.74 3.57 10.10
CA LYS A 464 13.79 4.11 11.47
C LYS A 464 13.80 5.63 11.51
N LYS A 465 14.56 6.29 10.62
CA LYS A 465 14.57 7.76 10.52
C LYS A 465 13.21 8.28 10.07
N LEU A 466 12.58 7.59 9.10
CA LEU A 466 11.24 7.95 8.60
C LEU A 466 10.18 7.81 9.70
N PHE A 467 10.17 6.69 10.43
CA PHE A 467 9.25 6.50 11.56
C PHE A 467 9.45 7.55 12.64
N ARG A 468 10.71 7.89 12.99
CA ARG A 468 11.02 8.93 13.99
C ARG A 468 10.45 10.29 13.57
N ALA A 469 10.67 10.71 12.34
CA ALA A 469 10.16 11.99 11.84
C ALA A 469 8.63 11.99 11.72
N ALA A 470 8.04 10.91 11.19
CA ALA A 470 6.60 10.74 11.08
C ALA A 470 5.92 10.76 12.47
N TYR A 471 6.49 10.04 13.44
CA TYR A 471 6.00 10.01 14.82
C TYR A 471 6.09 11.38 15.49
N THR A 472 7.26 12.06 15.40
CA THR A 472 7.41 13.42 15.93
C THR A 472 6.38 14.37 15.34
N TYR A 473 6.15 14.30 14.04
CA TYR A 473 5.13 15.09 13.36
C TYR A 473 3.72 14.76 13.88
N GLU A 474 3.37 13.47 13.94
CA GLU A 474 2.06 13.00 14.38
C GLU A 474 1.74 13.45 15.80
N GLN A 475 2.70 13.33 16.75
CA GLN A 475 2.54 13.81 18.13
C GLN A 475 2.37 15.34 18.17
N ALA A 476 3.09 16.08 17.33
CA ALA A 476 2.99 17.54 17.27
C ALA A 476 1.66 18.01 16.64
N ARG A 477 1.17 17.31 15.62
CA ARG A 477 -0.13 17.59 14.98
C ARG A 477 -1.30 17.27 15.91
N GLY A 478 -1.17 16.22 16.74
CA GLY A 478 -2.25 15.67 17.54
C GLY A 478 -3.20 14.77 16.74
N ALA A 479 -4.39 14.52 17.26
CA ALA A 479 -5.38 13.65 16.61
C ALA A 479 -5.78 14.19 15.23
N PHE A 480 -5.84 13.29 14.26
CA PHE A 480 -6.44 13.56 12.95
C PHE A 480 -7.93 13.24 13.01
N GLY A 481 -8.74 13.96 12.22
CA GLY A 481 -10.17 13.69 12.17
C GLY A 481 -10.47 12.25 11.70
N GLN A 482 -11.69 11.82 11.93
CA GLN A 482 -12.19 10.52 11.45
C GLN A 482 -13.30 10.76 10.42
N PRO A 483 -13.51 9.81 9.47
CA PRO A 483 -14.66 9.83 8.61
C PRO A 483 -15.97 9.84 9.40
N LYS A 484 -17.06 10.14 8.73
CA LYS A 484 -18.40 10.05 9.30
C LYS A 484 -18.67 8.65 9.86
N GLU A 485 -19.32 8.54 11.00
CA GLU A 485 -19.76 7.25 11.55
C GLU A 485 -20.73 6.55 10.61
N TRP A 486 -20.58 5.23 10.48
CA TRP A 486 -21.38 4.32 9.66
C TRP A 486 -22.35 3.50 10.48
#